data_882b5ae2cde9921e0e9834f746c00326
#
_entry.id   882b5ae2cde9921e0e9834f746c00326
#
_cell.length_a   1.000
_cell.length_b   1.000
_cell.length_c   1.000
_cell.angle_alpha   90.00
_cell.angle_beta   90.00
_cell.angle_gamma   90.00
#
_symmetry.space_group_name_H-M   'P 1'
#
loop_
_entity.id
_entity.type
_entity.pdbx_description
1 polymer ?
#
loop_
_entity_poly.entity_id
_entity_poly.type
_entity_poly.pdbx_seq_one_letter_code
_entity_poly.pdbx_strand_id
1 'polypeptide(L)'
;FDWNREICFARILRDAGYSTCISGKWQINDLFDPAQKDAIREHGFEEYCLFPEGKKGHPAHKQRYWDPYVIQNGKQLETKGKFGPDIFTDYLIDYMKTHRDKPFCAYYSAILTHIPVVHTPHNIGKELTAREKFAGMLNYSDFLIGRLVKAMDELGIRDNTILFIVPDNGTDNGTDQNAEQSLGGRINGRISEEGIYSLKEQGINMPLIINCPRLVGTERISDDLVDIADVLPTLADLAKAP
;
A
#
# COMPACT_ATOMS: atom_id res chain seq x y z
N PHE A 1 12.94 0.82 -14.15
CA PHE A 1 11.71 1.44 -14.62
C PHE A 1 12.03 2.82 -15.18
N ASP A 2 11.55 3.15 -16.40
CA ASP A 2 11.90 4.39 -17.09
C ASP A 2 10.71 5.38 -17.05
N TRP A 3 10.81 6.39 -16.19
CA TRP A 3 9.77 7.42 -16.03
C TRP A 3 9.57 8.31 -17.27
N ASN A 4 10.47 8.29 -18.23
CA ASN A 4 10.28 9.00 -19.49
C ASN A 4 9.35 8.25 -20.47
N ARG A 5 9.25 6.92 -20.29
CA ARG A 5 8.42 6.03 -21.12
C ARG A 5 7.11 5.65 -20.44
N GLU A 6 7.18 5.44 -19.12
CA GLU A 6 6.10 4.86 -18.33
C GLU A 6 5.37 5.99 -17.55
N ILE A 7 4.19 6.36 -18.01
CA ILE A 7 3.41 7.42 -17.38
C ILE A 7 2.69 6.85 -16.16
N CYS A 8 3.01 7.37 -14.97
CA CYS A 8 2.35 7.02 -13.73
C CYS A 8 1.09 7.88 -13.51
N PHE A 9 0.05 7.30 -12.91
CA PHE A 9 -1.18 8.02 -12.55
C PHE A 9 -0.91 9.27 -11.69
N ALA A 10 0.08 9.22 -10.80
CA ALA A 10 0.44 10.35 -9.95
C ALA A 10 0.94 11.55 -10.79
N ARG A 11 1.65 11.30 -11.88
CA ARG A 11 2.09 12.35 -12.80
C ARG A 11 0.90 13.00 -13.51
N ILE A 12 -0.06 12.20 -13.98
CA ILE A 12 -1.29 12.70 -14.61
C ILE A 12 -2.07 13.58 -13.60
N LEU A 13 -2.25 13.11 -12.37
CA LEU A 13 -2.98 13.84 -11.35
C LEU A 13 -2.27 15.11 -10.91
N ARG A 14 -0.95 15.08 -10.73
CA ARG A 14 -0.16 16.27 -10.45
C ARG A 14 -0.31 17.32 -11.55
N ASP A 15 -0.21 16.91 -12.81
CA ASP A 15 -0.33 17.79 -13.95
C ASP A 15 -1.77 18.33 -14.11
N ALA A 16 -2.77 17.63 -13.55
CA ALA A 16 -4.15 18.12 -13.39
C ALA A 16 -4.36 18.99 -12.13
N GLY A 17 -3.30 19.32 -11.38
CA GLY A 17 -3.35 20.24 -10.24
C GLY A 17 -3.60 19.58 -8.87
N TYR A 18 -3.49 18.26 -8.77
CA TYR A 18 -3.55 17.55 -7.49
C TYR A 18 -2.20 17.63 -6.78
N SER A 19 -2.21 17.84 -5.47
CA SER A 19 -1.06 17.52 -4.62
C SER A 19 -0.94 16.00 -4.50
N THR A 20 0.28 15.47 -4.60
CA THR A 20 0.48 14.01 -4.70
C THR A 20 1.46 13.50 -3.65
N CYS A 21 1.13 12.39 -2.99
CA CYS A 21 2.09 11.71 -2.13
C CYS A 21 2.02 10.19 -2.27
N ILE A 22 3.12 9.56 -1.86
CA ILE A 22 3.19 8.10 -1.69
C ILE A 22 3.73 7.75 -0.31
N SER A 23 3.14 6.74 0.32
CA SER A 23 3.62 6.20 1.59
C SER A 23 3.63 4.67 1.57
N GLY A 24 4.66 4.06 2.15
CA GLY A 24 4.80 2.60 2.23
C GLY A 24 5.97 2.06 1.44
N LYS A 25 5.76 1.03 0.62
CA LYS A 25 6.80 0.32 -0.12
C LYS A 25 7.17 1.01 -1.43
N TRP A 26 8.47 1.08 -1.74
CA TRP A 26 8.99 1.49 -3.04
C TRP A 26 9.99 0.46 -3.58
N GLN A 27 9.73 -0.10 -4.75
CA GLN A 27 10.58 -1.11 -5.40
C GLN A 27 10.73 -0.89 -6.91
N ILE A 28 10.26 0.24 -7.44
CA ILE A 28 10.29 0.51 -8.88
C ILE A 28 11.69 0.92 -9.33
N ASN A 29 12.35 1.76 -8.53
CA ASN A 29 13.69 2.29 -8.80
C ASN A 29 14.59 2.13 -7.57
N ASP A 30 15.91 2.06 -7.80
CA ASP A 30 16.91 2.04 -6.74
C ASP A 30 17.20 3.46 -6.25
N LEU A 31 16.57 3.87 -5.15
CA LEU A 31 16.76 5.21 -4.58
C LEU A 31 18.16 5.44 -3.99
N PHE A 32 18.98 4.39 -3.87
CA PHE A 32 20.37 4.47 -3.43
C PHE A 32 21.34 4.65 -4.61
N ASP A 33 20.86 4.54 -5.84
CA ASP A 33 21.60 4.92 -7.03
C ASP A 33 21.47 6.45 -7.24
N PRO A 34 22.58 7.21 -7.24
CA PRO A 34 22.52 8.66 -7.47
C PRO A 34 21.81 9.07 -8.77
N ALA A 35 21.84 8.21 -9.79
CA ALA A 35 21.13 8.46 -11.05
C ALA A 35 19.61 8.33 -10.95
N GLN A 36 19.10 7.71 -9.90
CA GLN A 36 17.68 7.42 -9.68
C GLN A 36 17.12 8.07 -8.41
N LYS A 37 17.89 8.90 -7.73
CA LYS A 37 17.49 9.53 -6.45
C LYS A 37 16.22 10.36 -6.53
N ASP A 38 15.92 10.93 -7.70
CA ASP A 38 14.75 11.78 -7.94
C ASP A 38 13.56 11.01 -8.55
N ALA A 39 13.69 9.68 -8.74
CA ALA A 39 12.71 8.84 -9.41
C ALA A 39 11.28 9.00 -8.87
N ILE A 40 11.10 9.18 -7.56
CA ILE A 40 9.78 9.34 -6.94
C ILE A 40 9.09 10.59 -7.51
N ARG A 41 9.80 11.70 -7.60
CA ARG A 41 9.28 12.97 -8.12
C ARG A 41 9.08 12.93 -9.63
N GLU A 42 9.95 12.25 -10.34
CA GLU A 42 9.83 12.01 -11.78
C GLU A 42 8.60 11.17 -12.11
N HIS A 43 8.21 10.23 -11.24
CA HIS A 43 6.95 9.50 -11.35
C HIS A 43 5.72 10.31 -10.93
N GLY A 44 5.89 11.53 -10.41
CA GLY A 44 4.80 12.45 -10.12
C GLY A 44 4.41 12.57 -8.65
N PHE A 45 5.11 11.93 -7.71
CA PHE A 45 4.86 12.09 -6.29
C PHE A 45 5.71 13.24 -5.72
N GLU A 46 5.05 14.30 -5.24
CA GLU A 46 5.73 15.49 -4.70
C GLU A 46 6.29 15.24 -3.30
N GLU A 47 5.56 14.47 -2.49
CA GLU A 47 5.95 14.11 -1.14
C GLU A 47 5.92 12.60 -0.93
N TYR A 48 6.71 12.13 0.03
CA TYR A 48 6.78 10.68 0.29
C TYR A 48 7.29 10.31 1.68
N CYS A 49 6.82 9.15 2.17
CA CYS A 49 7.36 8.46 3.33
C CYS A 49 7.46 6.97 3.00
N LEU A 50 8.68 6.47 2.76
CA LEU A 50 8.86 5.20 2.10
C LEU A 50 9.82 4.25 2.82
N PHE A 51 9.52 2.97 2.75
CA PHE A 51 10.46 1.88 2.84
C PHE A 51 11.04 1.64 1.42
N PRO A 52 12.25 2.11 1.13
CA PRO A 52 12.93 1.83 -0.13
C PRO A 52 13.72 0.53 0.01
N GLU A 53 13.21 -0.57 -0.48
CA GLU A 53 13.91 -1.84 -0.32
C GLU A 53 15.31 -1.80 -0.97
N GLY A 54 16.33 -1.84 -0.13
CA GLY A 54 17.73 -1.88 -0.57
C GLY A 54 18.14 -3.25 -1.11
N LYS A 55 19.18 -3.27 -1.94
CA LYS A 55 19.83 -4.50 -2.40
C LYS A 55 20.37 -5.31 -1.22
N LYS A 56 20.57 -6.62 -1.42
CA LYS A 56 21.19 -7.50 -0.41
C LYS A 56 22.51 -6.90 0.10
N GLY A 57 22.62 -6.79 1.43
CA GLY A 57 23.76 -6.15 2.11
C GLY A 57 23.54 -4.68 2.47
N HIS A 58 22.52 -4.02 1.95
CA HIS A 58 22.15 -2.67 2.37
C HIS A 58 21.30 -2.71 3.67
N PRO A 59 21.46 -1.74 4.61
CA PRO A 59 20.67 -1.69 5.84
C PRO A 59 19.14 -1.69 5.62
N ALA A 60 18.67 -1.14 4.52
CA ALA A 60 17.24 -1.16 4.16
C ALA A 60 16.75 -2.52 3.66
N HIS A 61 17.64 -3.50 3.40
CA HIS A 61 17.21 -4.78 2.85
C HIS A 61 16.30 -5.53 3.83
N LYS A 62 15.05 -5.77 3.42
CA LYS A 62 14.01 -6.45 4.20
C LYS A 62 13.61 -5.78 5.54
N GLN A 63 14.15 -4.61 5.87
CA GLN A 63 13.90 -3.91 7.13
C GLN A 63 12.64 -3.03 7.01
N ARG A 64 11.45 -3.67 7.02
CA ARG A 64 10.18 -3.01 6.70
C ARG A 64 9.18 -2.90 7.84
N TYR A 65 9.25 -3.78 8.84
CA TYR A 65 8.26 -3.87 9.91
C TYR A 65 8.71 -3.17 11.19
N TRP A 66 9.38 -3.87 12.09
CA TRP A 66 9.93 -3.28 13.31
C TRP A 66 11.28 -2.63 13.04
N ASP A 67 11.51 -1.47 13.64
CA ASP A 67 12.71 -0.63 13.39
C ASP A 67 12.97 -0.42 11.89
N PRO A 68 11.95 -0.03 11.09
CA PRO A 68 12.07 -0.04 9.63
C PRO A 68 13.07 0.99 9.14
N TYR A 69 13.71 0.71 8.01
CA TYR A 69 14.44 1.74 7.28
C TYR A 69 13.45 2.62 6.52
N VAL A 70 13.31 3.87 6.92
CA VAL A 70 12.33 4.80 6.31
C VAL A 70 13.01 6.07 5.83
N ILE A 71 12.67 6.48 4.62
CA ILE A 71 13.04 7.79 4.06
C ILE A 71 11.77 8.63 3.89
N GLN A 72 11.76 9.83 4.47
CA GLN A 72 10.69 10.79 4.29
C GLN A 72 11.25 12.06 3.62
N ASN A 73 10.77 12.37 2.43
CA ASN A 73 11.16 13.57 1.68
C ASN A 73 12.69 13.76 1.62
N GLY A 74 13.43 12.68 1.36
CA GLY A 74 14.90 12.68 1.23
C GLY A 74 15.66 12.52 2.54
N LYS A 75 15.00 12.43 3.70
CA LYS A 75 15.64 12.27 5.01
C LYS A 75 15.33 10.90 5.60
N GLN A 76 16.35 10.22 6.09
CA GLN A 76 16.16 9.00 6.86
C GLN A 76 15.57 9.33 8.24
N LEU A 77 14.56 8.59 8.65
CA LEU A 77 13.92 8.75 9.96
C LEU A 77 14.60 7.86 11.02
N GLU A 78 14.55 8.33 12.28
CA GLU A 78 14.80 7.48 13.44
C GLU A 78 13.54 6.66 13.75
N THR A 79 13.68 5.34 13.71
CA THR A 79 12.54 4.41 13.75
C THR A 79 12.64 3.35 14.83
N LYS A 80 13.65 3.46 15.73
CA LYS A 80 13.86 2.49 16.81
C LYS A 80 12.60 2.32 17.66
N GLY A 81 12.16 1.08 17.84
CA GLY A 81 10.94 0.73 18.58
C GLY A 81 9.62 1.03 17.85
N LYS A 82 9.68 1.47 16.59
CA LYS A 82 8.48 1.81 15.80
C LYS A 82 8.11 0.70 14.83
N PHE A 83 6.84 0.63 14.51
CA PHE A 83 6.31 -0.28 13.51
C PHE A 83 6.06 0.46 12.18
N GLY A 84 6.63 -0.03 11.09
CA GLY A 84 6.60 0.64 9.79
C GLY A 84 5.19 1.01 9.29
N PRO A 85 4.22 0.09 9.30
CA PRO A 85 2.85 0.39 8.89
C PRO A 85 2.20 1.56 9.65
N ASP A 86 2.53 1.76 10.93
CA ASP A 86 2.05 2.92 11.69
C ASP A 86 2.66 4.21 11.18
N ILE A 87 3.99 4.23 10.95
CA ILE A 87 4.69 5.41 10.42
C ILE A 87 4.06 5.85 9.09
N PHE A 88 3.80 4.90 8.19
CA PHE A 88 3.23 5.19 6.88
C PHE A 88 1.80 5.70 6.96
N THR A 89 0.99 5.11 7.86
CA THR A 89 -0.39 5.53 8.10
C THR A 89 -0.45 6.92 8.74
N ASP A 90 0.38 7.18 9.74
CA ASP A 90 0.49 8.49 10.40
C ASP A 90 0.86 9.59 9.41
N TYR A 91 1.84 9.31 8.54
CA TYR A 91 2.23 10.22 7.48
C TYR A 91 1.06 10.56 6.54
N LEU A 92 0.26 9.56 6.13
CA LEU A 92 -0.91 9.80 5.27
C LEU A 92 -1.98 10.62 5.97
N ILE A 93 -2.21 10.38 7.25
CA ILE A 93 -3.15 11.17 8.06
C ILE A 93 -2.69 12.63 8.14
N ASP A 94 -1.43 12.87 8.41
CA ASP A 94 -0.87 14.23 8.47
C ASP A 94 -0.88 14.90 7.08
N TYR A 95 -0.63 14.13 6.02
CA TYR A 95 -0.74 14.63 4.65
C TYR A 95 -2.17 15.07 4.31
N MET A 96 -3.18 14.24 4.59
CA MET A 96 -4.59 14.61 4.40
C MET A 96 -4.96 15.87 5.17
N LYS A 97 -4.47 16.00 6.40
CA LYS A 97 -4.72 17.15 7.27
C LYS A 97 -4.17 18.46 6.71
N THR A 98 -2.97 18.40 6.11
CA THR A 98 -2.31 19.57 5.53
C THR A 98 -2.82 19.94 4.15
N HIS A 99 -3.41 18.99 3.41
CA HIS A 99 -3.85 19.16 2.03
C HIS A 99 -5.38 19.14 1.85
N ARG A 100 -6.17 19.09 2.94
CA ARG A 100 -7.63 18.95 2.89
C ARG A 100 -8.37 20.02 2.09
N ASP A 101 -7.79 21.21 1.94
CA ASP A 101 -8.39 22.34 1.26
C ASP A 101 -8.05 22.40 -0.25
N LYS A 102 -7.35 21.38 -0.76
CA LYS A 102 -6.93 21.24 -2.16
C LYS A 102 -7.22 19.84 -2.67
N PRO A 103 -7.37 19.65 -3.99
CA PRO A 103 -7.35 18.31 -4.55
C PRO A 103 -6.04 17.60 -4.20
N PHE A 104 -6.12 16.36 -3.74
CA PHE A 104 -4.94 15.56 -3.45
C PHE A 104 -5.12 14.10 -3.87
N CYS A 105 -3.99 13.44 -4.13
CA CYS A 105 -3.89 12.01 -4.32
C CYS A 105 -2.86 11.46 -3.32
N ALA A 106 -3.30 10.58 -2.44
CA ALA A 106 -2.46 9.90 -1.48
C ALA A 106 -2.43 8.40 -1.80
N TYR A 107 -1.26 7.89 -2.22
CA TYR A 107 -1.09 6.48 -2.55
C TYR A 107 -0.44 5.74 -1.39
N TYR A 108 -1.16 4.77 -0.83
CA TYR A 108 -0.65 3.89 0.21
C TYR A 108 -0.19 2.56 -0.39
N SER A 109 1.11 2.44 -0.68
CA SER A 109 1.74 1.18 -1.05
C SER A 109 2.00 0.35 0.21
N ALA A 110 0.93 -0.24 0.76
CA ALA A 110 0.96 -0.93 2.04
C ALA A 110 1.92 -2.13 2.03
N ILE A 111 2.65 -2.35 3.12
CA ILE A 111 3.61 -3.45 3.26
C ILE A 111 3.02 -4.69 3.95
N LEU A 112 1.89 -4.56 4.63
CA LEU A 112 1.13 -5.68 5.16
C LEU A 112 0.32 -6.32 4.00
N THR A 113 0.30 -7.63 3.84
CA THR A 113 0.75 -8.68 4.77
C THR A 113 1.96 -9.47 4.22
N HIS A 114 2.87 -8.82 3.53
CA HIS A 114 4.04 -9.47 2.92
C HIS A 114 4.88 -10.22 3.96
N ILE A 115 5.50 -11.32 3.57
CA ILE A 115 6.47 -12.04 4.42
C ILE A 115 7.71 -11.16 4.75
N PRO A 116 8.39 -11.40 5.90
CA PRO A 116 8.09 -12.43 6.91
C PRO A 116 6.84 -12.09 7.73
N VAL A 117 6.11 -13.11 8.19
CA VAL A 117 5.01 -12.90 9.14
C VAL A 117 5.56 -12.49 10.50
N VAL A 118 5.09 -11.38 11.01
CA VAL A 118 5.61 -10.75 12.23
C VAL A 118 4.50 -10.49 13.25
N HIS A 119 4.89 -10.24 14.48
CA HIS A 119 3.97 -9.68 15.47
C HIS A 119 3.65 -8.23 15.10
N THR A 120 2.40 -7.85 15.26
CA THR A 120 1.93 -6.47 15.17
C THR A 120 1.88 -5.84 16.57
N PRO A 121 1.74 -4.52 16.70
CA PRO A 121 1.56 -3.87 18.01
C PRO A 121 0.40 -4.46 18.86
N HIS A 122 -0.64 -5.01 18.22
CA HIS A 122 -1.80 -5.60 18.91
C HIS A 122 -1.54 -7.00 19.50
N ASN A 123 -0.46 -7.66 19.09
CA ASN A 123 -0.20 -9.04 19.52
C ASN A 123 1.27 -9.31 19.92
N ILE A 124 2.05 -8.25 20.09
CA ILE A 124 3.44 -8.36 20.57
C ILE A 124 3.50 -9.08 21.92
N GLY A 125 4.50 -9.93 22.10
CA GLY A 125 4.68 -10.69 23.35
C GLY A 125 3.80 -11.93 23.49
N LYS A 126 2.92 -12.24 22.52
CA LYS A 126 2.14 -13.50 22.52
C LYS A 126 2.90 -14.59 21.80
N GLU A 127 2.77 -15.82 22.27
CA GLU A 127 3.22 -16.99 21.51
C GLU A 127 2.19 -17.30 20.42
N LEU A 128 2.58 -17.16 19.15
CA LEU A 128 1.71 -17.31 18.01
C LEU A 128 2.39 -18.13 16.90
N THR A 129 1.62 -19.01 16.29
CA THR A 129 1.99 -19.70 15.05
C THR A 129 2.11 -18.70 13.89
N ALA A 130 2.75 -19.10 12.80
CA ALA A 130 2.84 -18.26 11.58
C ALA A 130 1.46 -17.84 11.06
N ARG A 131 0.49 -18.77 11.08
CA ARG A 131 -0.89 -18.51 10.65
C ARG A 131 -1.59 -17.47 11.55
N GLU A 132 -1.41 -17.54 12.84
CA GLU A 132 -1.99 -16.58 13.79
C GLU A 132 -1.33 -15.20 13.66
N LYS A 133 -0.02 -15.15 13.41
CA LYS A 133 0.68 -13.89 13.07
C LYS A 133 0.12 -13.27 11.80
N PHE A 134 -0.07 -14.08 10.75
CA PHE A 134 -0.65 -13.61 9.49
C PHE A 134 -2.07 -13.06 9.67
N ALA A 135 -2.93 -13.80 10.41
CA ALA A 135 -4.25 -13.29 10.77
C ALA A 135 -4.17 -11.98 11.57
N GLY A 136 -3.20 -11.89 12.48
CA GLY A 136 -2.90 -10.64 13.20
C GLY A 136 -2.49 -9.50 12.28
N MET A 137 -1.69 -9.77 11.24
CA MET A 137 -1.30 -8.78 10.24
C MET A 137 -2.48 -8.31 9.40
N LEU A 138 -3.39 -9.21 9.00
CA LEU A 138 -4.64 -8.86 8.30
C LEU A 138 -5.52 -7.95 9.15
N ASN A 139 -5.77 -8.35 10.40
CA ASN A 139 -6.57 -7.54 11.32
C ASN A 139 -5.93 -6.17 11.59
N TYR A 140 -4.60 -6.11 11.59
CA TYR A 140 -3.90 -4.84 11.77
C TYR A 140 -3.96 -3.96 10.52
N SER A 141 -3.97 -4.55 9.32
CA SER A 141 -4.22 -3.82 8.07
C SER A 141 -5.61 -3.18 8.08
N ASP A 142 -6.63 -3.93 8.47
CA ASP A 142 -7.99 -3.41 8.61
C ASP A 142 -8.07 -2.27 9.63
N PHE A 143 -7.42 -2.44 10.79
CA PHE A 143 -7.31 -1.38 11.80
C PHE A 143 -6.66 -0.09 11.23
N LEU A 144 -5.59 -0.20 10.43
CA LEU A 144 -4.93 0.95 9.82
C LEU A 144 -5.81 1.64 8.78
N ILE A 145 -6.54 0.86 7.97
CA ILE A 145 -7.55 1.40 7.04
C ILE A 145 -8.64 2.14 7.84
N GLY A 146 -9.10 1.56 8.93
CA GLY A 146 -10.06 2.20 9.84
C GLY A 146 -9.57 3.54 10.39
N ARG A 147 -8.25 3.65 10.69
CA ARG A 147 -7.64 4.93 11.11
C ARG A 147 -7.68 5.98 10.00
N LEU A 148 -7.41 5.59 8.75
CA LEU A 148 -7.50 6.50 7.59
C LEU A 148 -8.94 6.97 7.37
N VAL A 149 -9.90 6.05 7.41
CA VAL A 149 -11.33 6.37 7.28
C VAL A 149 -11.77 7.35 8.37
N LYS A 150 -11.44 7.06 9.62
CA LYS A 150 -11.73 7.94 10.76
C LYS A 150 -11.13 9.34 10.59
N ALA A 151 -9.88 9.42 10.13
CA ALA A 151 -9.25 10.70 9.86
C ALA A 151 -9.97 11.49 8.75
N MET A 152 -10.45 10.84 7.68
CA MET A 152 -11.25 11.50 6.66
C MET A 152 -12.58 12.03 7.20
N ASP A 153 -13.23 11.29 8.11
CA ASP A 153 -14.46 11.73 8.80
C ASP A 153 -14.19 12.95 9.69
N GLU A 154 -13.14 12.89 10.52
CA GLU A 154 -12.75 13.98 11.43
C GLU A 154 -12.34 15.27 10.68
N LEU A 155 -11.77 15.13 9.49
CA LEU A 155 -11.38 16.24 8.63
C LEU A 155 -12.52 16.78 7.77
N GLY A 156 -13.67 16.08 7.73
CA GLY A 156 -14.84 16.47 6.93
C GLY A 156 -14.62 16.30 5.42
N ILE A 157 -13.70 15.41 5.00
CA ILE A 157 -13.38 15.20 3.59
C ILE A 157 -13.93 13.88 3.04
N ARG A 158 -14.56 13.05 3.88
CA ARG A 158 -15.00 11.69 3.55
C ARG A 158 -15.89 11.64 2.32
N ASP A 159 -16.89 12.52 2.25
CA ASP A 159 -17.85 12.56 1.15
C ASP A 159 -17.26 12.96 -0.19
N ASN A 160 -16.13 13.65 -0.18
CA ASN A 160 -15.45 14.14 -1.37
C ASN A 160 -14.10 13.42 -1.63
N THR A 161 -13.87 12.29 -0.97
CA THR A 161 -12.66 11.48 -1.14
C THR A 161 -13.04 10.08 -1.63
N ILE A 162 -12.45 9.66 -2.73
CA ILE A 162 -12.60 8.29 -3.25
C ILE A 162 -11.49 7.45 -2.65
N LEU A 163 -11.85 6.45 -1.87
CA LEU A 163 -10.94 5.46 -1.31
C LEU A 163 -11.02 4.17 -2.15
N PHE A 164 -9.90 3.83 -2.80
CA PHE A 164 -9.70 2.54 -3.45
C PHE A 164 -8.88 1.63 -2.54
N ILE A 165 -9.34 0.41 -2.32
CA ILE A 165 -8.61 -0.62 -1.59
C ILE A 165 -8.52 -1.83 -2.49
N VAL A 166 -7.30 -2.21 -2.86
CA VAL A 166 -7.04 -3.35 -3.72
C VAL A 166 -5.69 -3.98 -3.34
N PRO A 167 -5.60 -5.30 -3.17
CA PRO A 167 -4.32 -6.00 -3.09
C PRO A 167 -3.61 -6.01 -4.45
N ASP A 168 -2.29 -6.11 -4.45
CA ASP A 168 -1.46 -6.23 -5.65
C ASP A 168 -1.54 -7.64 -6.27
N ASN A 169 -1.77 -8.65 -5.44
CA ASN A 169 -1.91 -10.05 -5.83
C ASN A 169 -2.60 -10.89 -4.74
N GLY A 170 -2.92 -12.12 -5.07
CA GLY A 170 -3.48 -13.09 -4.14
C GLY A 170 -2.50 -13.52 -3.05
N THR A 171 -2.96 -14.43 -2.18
CA THR A 171 -2.18 -14.89 -1.02
C THR A 171 -1.06 -15.83 -1.44
N ASP A 172 0.15 -15.59 -0.91
CA ASP A 172 1.27 -16.52 -1.02
C ASP A 172 0.93 -17.84 -0.27
N ASN A 173 1.14 -18.97 -0.92
CA ASN A 173 0.92 -20.30 -0.31
C ASN A 173 2.07 -20.75 0.59
N GLY A 174 3.11 -19.93 0.75
CA GLY A 174 4.26 -20.24 1.59
C GLY A 174 5.20 -21.32 1.00
N THR A 175 5.26 -21.41 -0.33
CA THR A 175 6.23 -22.29 -1.01
C THR A 175 7.68 -21.82 -0.87
N ASP A 176 7.91 -20.70 -0.20
CA ASP A 176 9.27 -20.30 0.15
C ASP A 176 9.85 -21.32 1.14
N GLN A 177 11.09 -21.72 0.92
CA GLN A 177 11.80 -22.89 1.46
C GLN A 177 11.89 -22.98 2.99
N ASN A 178 11.18 -22.13 3.72
CA ASN A 178 11.04 -22.18 5.18
C ASN A 178 9.65 -22.72 5.56
N ALA A 179 9.56 -24.02 5.80
CA ALA A 179 8.33 -24.72 6.26
C ALA A 179 7.66 -24.03 7.47
N GLU A 180 8.41 -23.27 8.27
CA GLU A 180 7.89 -22.51 9.42
C GLU A 180 7.04 -21.29 9.00
N GLN A 181 7.12 -20.84 7.76
CA GLN A 181 6.36 -19.68 7.23
C GLN A 181 5.21 -20.09 6.30
N SER A 182 5.01 -21.41 6.08
CA SER A 182 3.91 -21.88 5.29
C SER A 182 2.58 -21.51 5.93
N LEU A 183 1.82 -20.64 5.26
CA LEU A 183 0.52 -20.16 5.74
C LEU A 183 -0.59 -21.22 5.55
N GLY A 184 -0.29 -22.33 4.87
CA GLY A 184 -1.25 -23.41 4.61
C GLY A 184 -2.55 -22.88 4.00
N GLY A 185 -2.42 -21.97 3.02
CA GLY A 185 -3.53 -21.15 2.57
C GLY A 185 -4.69 -21.95 1.99
N ARG A 186 -5.83 -21.91 2.66
CA ARG A 186 -7.12 -22.22 2.05
C ARG A 186 -7.86 -20.89 1.86
N ILE A 187 -8.07 -20.52 0.61
CA ILE A 187 -9.02 -19.45 0.25
C ILE A 187 -10.30 -20.17 -0.18
N ASN A 188 -11.43 -19.84 0.45
CA ASN A 188 -12.74 -20.48 0.20
C ASN A 188 -12.72 -22.02 0.27
N GLY A 189 -11.92 -22.59 1.21
CA GLY A 189 -11.82 -24.04 1.40
C GLY A 189 -10.91 -24.78 0.41
N ARG A 190 -10.28 -24.11 -0.53
CA ARG A 190 -9.33 -24.69 -1.49
C ARG A 190 -7.89 -24.44 -1.05
N ILE A 191 -7.04 -25.47 -1.19
CA ILE A 191 -5.60 -25.34 -0.98
C ILE A 191 -5.03 -24.66 -2.23
N SER A 192 -4.34 -23.54 -2.04
CA SER A 192 -3.58 -22.91 -3.11
C SER A 192 -2.23 -23.63 -3.22
N GLU A 193 -2.07 -24.49 -4.21
CA GLU A 193 -0.77 -25.14 -4.50
C GLU A 193 0.18 -24.21 -5.29
N GLU A 194 -0.34 -23.15 -5.90
CA GLU A 194 0.38 -22.34 -6.88
C GLU A 194 0.49 -20.83 -6.49
N GLY A 195 -0.23 -20.38 -5.44
CA GLY A 195 -0.08 -19.05 -4.83
C GLY A 195 -0.10 -17.87 -5.80
N ILE A 196 0.65 -16.82 -5.44
CA ILE A 196 0.76 -15.54 -6.18
C ILE A 196 1.36 -15.67 -7.59
N TYR A 197 2.03 -16.77 -7.90
CA TYR A 197 2.64 -17.00 -9.22
C TYR A 197 1.69 -17.67 -10.21
N SER A 198 0.41 -17.80 -9.86
CA SER A 198 -0.60 -18.48 -10.65
C SER A 198 -1.58 -17.47 -11.27
N LEU A 199 -1.94 -17.70 -12.55
CA LEU A 199 -3.06 -17.03 -13.22
C LEU A 199 -4.41 -17.66 -12.84
N LYS A 200 -4.43 -18.56 -11.86
CA LYS A 200 -5.66 -19.13 -11.30
C LYS A 200 -6.31 -18.14 -10.32
N GLU A 201 -7.54 -18.41 -9.99
CA GLU A 201 -8.37 -17.56 -9.14
C GLU A 201 -7.70 -17.14 -7.82
N GLN A 202 -6.90 -18.01 -7.21
CA GLN A 202 -6.17 -17.69 -5.96
C GLN A 202 -5.10 -16.59 -6.14
N GLY A 203 -4.56 -16.45 -7.35
CA GLY A 203 -3.55 -15.44 -7.66
C GLY A 203 -4.13 -14.12 -8.16
N ILE A 204 -5.30 -14.16 -8.82
CA ILE A 204 -5.84 -13.02 -9.56
C ILE A 204 -7.22 -12.54 -9.09
N ASN A 205 -8.01 -13.38 -8.38
CA ASN A 205 -9.30 -12.96 -7.85
C ASN A 205 -9.09 -12.20 -6.53
N MET A 206 -8.95 -10.90 -6.63
CA MET A 206 -8.69 -10.00 -5.52
C MET A 206 -9.89 -9.06 -5.30
N PRO A 207 -10.21 -8.73 -4.04
CA PRO A 207 -11.24 -7.76 -3.77
C PRO A 207 -10.83 -6.37 -4.25
N LEU A 208 -11.72 -5.67 -4.94
CA LEU A 208 -11.65 -4.23 -5.15
C LEU A 208 -12.76 -3.56 -4.35
N ILE A 209 -12.39 -2.71 -3.41
CA ILE A 209 -13.35 -1.94 -2.61
C ILE A 209 -13.20 -0.48 -2.97
N ILE A 210 -14.31 0.13 -3.41
CA ILE A 210 -14.39 1.56 -3.70
C ILE A 210 -15.38 2.19 -2.72
N ASN A 211 -14.91 3.18 -2.01
CA ASN A 211 -15.74 3.93 -1.08
C ASN A 211 -15.63 5.42 -1.31
N CYS A 212 -16.79 6.05 -1.56
CA CYS A 212 -17.01 7.48 -1.58
C CYS A 212 -18.52 7.71 -1.40
N PRO A 213 -19.01 8.06 -0.20
CA PRO A 213 -20.43 8.14 0.06
C PRO A 213 -21.22 9.00 -0.93
N ARG A 214 -20.62 10.11 -1.37
CA ARG A 214 -21.23 11.03 -2.33
C ARG A 214 -21.40 10.45 -3.75
N LEU A 215 -20.44 9.60 -4.20
CA LEU A 215 -20.42 9.08 -5.58
C LEU A 215 -21.02 7.69 -5.69
N VAL A 216 -20.69 6.82 -4.75
CA VAL A 216 -21.07 5.40 -4.81
C VAL A 216 -22.43 5.14 -4.18
N GLY A 217 -22.87 6.00 -3.27
CA GLY A 217 -24.15 5.87 -2.58
C GLY A 217 -24.16 4.71 -1.58
N THR A 218 -25.20 3.86 -1.67
CA THR A 218 -25.38 2.72 -0.77
C THR A 218 -24.47 1.55 -1.11
N GLU A 219 -24.19 0.72 -0.11
CA GLU A 219 -23.45 -0.54 -0.24
C GLU A 219 -24.04 -1.43 -1.34
N ARG A 220 -23.18 -1.93 -2.21
CA ARG A 220 -23.52 -2.90 -3.26
C ARG A 220 -22.33 -3.80 -3.58
N ILE A 221 -22.62 -4.98 -4.04
CA ILE A 221 -21.65 -5.90 -4.64
C ILE A 221 -21.87 -5.87 -6.16
N SER A 222 -20.80 -5.83 -6.94
CA SER A 222 -20.82 -5.93 -8.39
C SER A 222 -20.05 -7.20 -8.81
N ASP A 223 -20.59 -7.90 -9.80
CA ASP A 223 -19.96 -9.06 -10.45
C ASP A 223 -19.24 -8.65 -11.75
N ASP A 224 -19.09 -7.36 -12.02
CA ASP A 224 -18.38 -6.85 -13.18
C ASP A 224 -16.90 -7.22 -13.12
N LEU A 225 -16.33 -7.56 -14.27
CA LEU A 225 -14.90 -7.77 -14.41
C LEU A 225 -14.18 -6.42 -14.39
N VAL A 226 -13.21 -6.29 -13.49
CA VAL A 226 -12.37 -5.10 -13.37
C VAL A 226 -10.91 -5.52 -13.42
N ASP A 227 -10.10 -4.81 -14.20
CA ASP A 227 -8.65 -4.96 -14.24
C ASP A 227 -7.97 -3.77 -13.53
N ILE A 228 -6.81 -4.01 -12.92
CA ILE A 228 -6.04 -2.94 -12.28
C ILE A 228 -5.64 -1.82 -13.27
N ALA A 229 -5.53 -2.16 -14.56
CA ALA A 229 -5.28 -1.20 -15.63
C ALA A 229 -6.41 -0.18 -15.82
N ASP A 230 -7.64 -0.50 -15.36
CA ASP A 230 -8.79 0.42 -15.42
C ASP A 230 -8.66 1.58 -14.41
N VAL A 231 -7.82 1.42 -13.38
CA VAL A 231 -7.65 2.45 -12.34
C VAL A 231 -7.07 3.73 -12.88
N LEU A 232 -6.03 3.66 -13.72
CA LEU A 232 -5.38 4.85 -14.27
C LEU A 232 -6.35 5.71 -15.12
N PRO A 233 -7.04 5.17 -16.16
CA PRO A 233 -7.99 5.96 -16.94
C PRO A 233 -9.17 6.45 -16.10
N THR A 234 -9.61 5.68 -15.11
CA THR A 234 -10.67 6.10 -14.18
C THR A 234 -10.26 7.32 -13.37
N LEU A 235 -9.05 7.30 -12.80
CA LEU A 235 -8.53 8.44 -12.04
C LEU A 235 -8.33 9.67 -12.93
N ALA A 236 -7.84 9.50 -14.16
CA ALA A 236 -7.66 10.58 -15.11
C ALA A 236 -9.00 11.25 -15.49
N ASP A 237 -10.03 10.44 -15.76
CA ASP A 237 -11.38 10.93 -16.08
C ASP A 237 -11.99 11.68 -14.88
N LEU A 238 -11.95 11.10 -13.67
CA LEU A 238 -12.44 11.73 -12.45
C LEU A 238 -11.75 13.06 -12.14
N ALA A 239 -10.46 13.15 -12.42
CA ALA A 239 -9.66 14.37 -12.24
C ALA A 239 -9.84 15.37 -13.39
N LYS A 240 -10.55 15.00 -14.46
CA LYS A 240 -10.62 15.77 -15.72
C LYS A 240 -9.24 16.10 -16.27
N ALA A 241 -8.32 15.17 -16.14
CA ALA A 241 -6.97 15.30 -16.68
C ALA A 241 -7.00 15.31 -18.22
N PRO A 242 -6.13 16.09 -18.88
CA PRO A 242 -6.08 16.19 -20.32
C PRO A 242 -5.60 14.89 -20.97
#